data_e90966b8cb7f1e3e09abe0dbfe392066
#
_entry.id   e90966b8cb7f1e3e09abe0dbfe392066
#
_cell.length_a   1.000
_cell.length_b   1.000
_cell.length_c   1.000
_cell.angle_alpha   90.00
_cell.angle_beta   90.00
_cell.angle_gamma   90.00
#
_symmetry.space_group_name_H-M   'P 1'
#
loop_
_entity.id
_entity.type
_entity.pdbx_description
1 polymer ?
#
loop_
_entity_poly.entity_id
_entity_poly.type
_entity_poly.pdbx_seq_one_letter_code
_entity_poly.pdbx_strand_id
1 'polypeptide(L)'
;VKDKVVTGIAGGEFGIRGFLDSYDAETGEQQWRAWTIPGPDHPDNRSWAGDSWRTGGSPTWITGSYDPELDLVYWGTGNPGPDYNGEVRMGDNLYADSALALNSETGEMQWYFQFTPHDVHDWDAIQVPILADIDVEGEPRRVMMWANRNGFYYTLDRETGEFLVGKEFARQTWAEGLDTNGRPIRRPGMLPSAEGTLVSPMAGGATNWWSPAYSPRTGLLYVNAFDGEAEFFIRDENYDEGSRFTGGGTQTPLPIESYTSAIR
;
A
#
# COMPACT_ATOMS: atom_id res chain seq x y z
N VAL A 1 5.75 9.87 18.38
CA VAL A 1 4.96 11.07 18.00
C VAL A 1 4.53 11.75 19.28
N LYS A 2 5.08 12.94 19.60
CA LYS A 2 4.84 13.64 20.87
C LYS A 2 5.10 12.70 22.07
N ASP A 3 4.10 12.50 22.92
CA ASP A 3 4.08 11.62 24.08
C ASP A 3 3.56 10.19 23.78
N LYS A 4 3.43 9.83 22.52
CA LYS A 4 2.85 8.56 22.07
C LYS A 4 3.82 7.69 21.27
N VAL A 5 3.65 6.39 21.41
CA VAL A 5 4.25 5.36 20.53
C VAL A 5 3.15 4.86 19.60
N VAL A 6 3.29 5.11 18.30
CA VAL A 6 2.40 4.56 17.27
C VAL A 6 3.04 3.31 16.70
N THR A 7 2.30 2.23 16.63
CA THR A 7 2.79 0.93 16.17
C THR A 7 1.80 0.26 15.24
N GLY A 8 2.33 -0.47 14.27
CA GLY A 8 1.55 -1.27 13.33
C GLY A 8 1.63 -2.76 13.63
N ILE A 9 1.02 -3.56 12.77
CA ILE A 9 0.98 -5.02 12.86
C ILE A 9 1.39 -5.66 11.52
N ALA A 10 2.10 -6.79 11.60
CA ALA A 10 2.35 -7.70 10.49
C ALA A 10 1.34 -8.86 10.48
N GLY A 11 1.41 -9.74 9.48
CA GLY A 11 0.63 -10.98 9.41
C GLY A 11 -0.51 -10.94 8.41
N GLY A 12 -0.42 -10.15 7.34
CA GLY A 12 -1.43 -10.08 6.27
C GLY A 12 -1.83 -11.45 5.73
N GLU A 13 -0.84 -12.32 5.51
CA GLU A 13 -0.99 -13.68 4.98
C GLU A 13 -1.63 -14.68 5.97
N PHE A 14 -1.97 -14.26 7.18
CA PHE A 14 -2.57 -15.11 8.22
C PHE A 14 -4.03 -14.72 8.54
N GLY A 15 -4.69 -13.99 7.64
CA GLY A 15 -6.07 -13.61 7.78
C GLY A 15 -6.34 -12.71 8.98
N ILE A 16 -5.44 -11.78 9.27
CA ILE A 16 -5.66 -10.72 10.26
C ILE A 16 -6.62 -9.65 9.72
N ARG A 17 -7.12 -8.83 10.59
CA ARG A 17 -7.68 -7.51 10.25
C ARG A 17 -6.68 -6.46 10.73
N GLY A 18 -6.03 -5.77 9.80
CA GLY A 18 -4.96 -4.81 10.09
C GLY A 18 -5.40 -3.62 10.92
N PHE A 19 -4.45 -3.05 11.66
CA PHE A 19 -4.69 -1.86 12.49
C PHE A 19 -3.40 -1.10 12.79
N LEU A 20 -3.56 0.11 13.28
CA LEU A 20 -2.55 0.91 13.98
C LEU A 20 -3.00 1.16 15.40
N ASP A 21 -2.09 1.07 16.34
CA ASP A 21 -2.31 1.39 17.73
C ASP A 21 -1.42 2.55 18.17
N SER A 22 -1.94 3.36 19.07
CA SER A 22 -1.19 4.36 19.82
C SER A 22 -1.20 4.03 21.29
N TYR A 23 -0.04 4.15 21.90
CA TYR A 23 0.17 3.94 23.33
C TYR A 23 0.80 5.18 23.95
N ASP A 24 0.40 5.51 25.17
CA ASP A 24 1.10 6.50 25.98
C ASP A 24 2.55 6.04 26.22
N ALA A 25 3.52 6.92 25.95
CA ALA A 25 4.94 6.56 26.01
C ALA A 25 5.48 6.36 27.43
N GLU A 26 4.82 6.87 28.46
CA GLU A 26 5.22 6.72 29.87
C GLU A 26 4.53 5.52 30.52
N THR A 27 3.24 5.35 30.30
CA THR A 27 2.42 4.34 30.98
C THR A 27 2.23 3.06 30.19
N GLY A 28 2.36 3.10 28.85
CA GLY A 28 2.05 2.01 27.94
C GLY A 28 0.55 1.75 27.76
N GLU A 29 -0.32 2.66 28.27
CA GLU A 29 -1.77 2.53 28.06
C GLU A 29 -2.15 2.81 26.62
N GLN A 30 -3.00 1.94 26.03
CA GLN A 30 -3.52 2.13 24.69
C GLN A 30 -4.44 3.36 24.65
N GLN A 31 -4.13 4.30 23.75
CA GLN A 31 -4.87 5.56 23.60
C GLN A 31 -5.94 5.45 22.53
N TRP A 32 -5.58 4.88 21.36
CA TRP A 32 -6.51 4.64 20.27
C TRP A 32 -6.07 3.46 19.41
N ARG A 33 -7.03 2.89 18.68
CA ARG A 33 -6.83 1.94 17.58
C ARG A 33 -7.54 2.43 16.34
N ALA A 34 -6.81 2.49 15.22
CA ALA A 34 -7.34 2.74 13.89
C ALA A 34 -7.30 1.46 13.07
N TRP A 35 -8.47 0.93 12.72
CA TRP A 35 -8.57 -0.25 11.85
C TRP A 35 -8.28 0.13 10.39
N THR A 36 -7.43 -0.63 9.71
CA THR A 36 -7.14 -0.44 8.27
C THR A 36 -8.21 -1.06 7.38
N ILE A 37 -9.08 -1.87 7.92
CA ILE A 37 -10.25 -2.42 7.22
C ILE A 37 -11.50 -1.95 7.96
N PRO A 38 -12.45 -1.29 7.27
CA PRO A 38 -13.68 -0.80 7.91
C PRO A 38 -14.56 -1.95 8.41
N GLY A 39 -15.18 -1.76 9.59
CA GLY A 39 -16.15 -2.70 10.15
C GLY A 39 -17.52 -2.62 9.46
N PRO A 40 -18.47 -3.52 9.79
CA PRO A 40 -19.75 -3.66 9.08
C PRO A 40 -20.65 -2.42 9.16
N ASP A 41 -20.48 -1.58 10.20
CA ASP A 41 -21.27 -0.36 10.37
C ASP A 41 -20.68 0.84 9.60
N HIS A 42 -19.50 0.71 9.03
CA HIS A 42 -18.84 1.76 8.26
C HIS A 42 -19.27 1.69 6.79
N PRO A 43 -19.59 2.82 6.12
CA PRO A 43 -20.07 2.82 4.74
C PRO A 43 -19.08 2.18 3.75
N ASP A 44 -17.78 2.29 3.99
CA ASP A 44 -16.73 1.75 3.12
C ASP A 44 -16.52 0.24 3.29
N ASN A 45 -17.17 -0.41 4.26
CA ASN A 45 -17.19 -1.87 4.36
C ASN A 45 -17.78 -2.52 3.09
N ARG A 46 -18.66 -1.82 2.37
CA ARG A 46 -19.19 -2.23 1.04
C ARG A 46 -18.13 -2.50 -0.02
N SER A 47 -16.88 -2.04 0.19
CA SER A 47 -15.73 -2.36 -0.67
C SER A 47 -15.21 -3.79 -0.47
N TRP A 48 -15.78 -4.54 0.46
CA TRP A 48 -15.48 -5.93 0.78
C TRP A 48 -16.71 -6.80 0.57
N ALA A 49 -16.57 -7.89 -0.16
CA ALA A 49 -17.68 -8.83 -0.36
C ALA A 49 -17.96 -9.64 0.91
N GLY A 50 -19.22 -9.63 1.37
CA GLY A 50 -19.67 -10.43 2.51
C GLY A 50 -18.84 -10.18 3.77
N ASP A 51 -18.33 -11.25 4.37
CA ASP A 51 -17.53 -11.22 5.61
C ASP A 51 -16.00 -11.22 5.36
N SER A 52 -15.55 -11.07 4.09
CA SER A 52 -14.12 -11.11 3.75
C SER A 52 -13.27 -10.05 4.48
N TRP A 53 -13.87 -8.96 4.92
CA TRP A 53 -13.24 -7.91 5.73
C TRP A 53 -12.67 -8.42 7.06
N ARG A 54 -13.17 -9.55 7.59
CA ARG A 54 -12.75 -10.11 8.89
C ARG A 54 -11.33 -10.66 8.85
N THR A 55 -10.94 -11.20 7.70
CA THR A 55 -9.64 -11.83 7.45
C THR A 55 -8.91 -11.16 6.29
N GLY A 56 -9.24 -9.89 6.06
CA GLY A 56 -8.86 -9.15 4.86
C GLY A 56 -7.43 -8.61 4.83
N GLY A 57 -6.56 -8.95 5.78
CA GLY A 57 -5.15 -8.54 5.77
C GLY A 57 -4.96 -7.05 6.06
N SER A 58 -4.48 -6.30 5.08
CA SER A 58 -4.17 -4.86 5.18
C SER A 58 -3.25 -4.51 6.37
N PRO A 59 -2.10 -5.21 6.51
CA PRO A 59 -1.17 -5.00 7.62
C PRO A 59 -0.46 -3.64 7.52
N THR A 60 0.21 -3.24 8.61
CA THR A 60 0.87 -1.93 8.77
C THR A 60 2.31 -2.11 9.25
N TRP A 61 3.04 -3.05 8.66
CA TRP A 61 4.27 -3.63 9.17
C TRP A 61 5.54 -2.77 8.98
N ILE A 62 5.48 -1.66 8.22
CA ILE A 62 6.57 -0.67 8.13
C ILE A 62 6.14 0.63 8.79
N THR A 63 7.14 1.40 9.27
CA THR A 63 6.91 2.68 9.95
C THR A 63 6.35 3.75 9.02
N GLY A 64 5.55 4.65 9.60
CA GLY A 64 5.03 5.84 8.92
C GLY A 64 5.91 7.07 9.11
N SER A 65 5.38 8.22 8.70
CA SER A 65 5.95 9.55 8.89
C SER A 65 4.98 10.46 9.65
N TYR A 66 5.53 11.45 10.35
CA TYR A 66 4.74 12.41 11.15
C TYR A 66 4.99 13.84 10.69
N ASP A 67 3.92 14.59 10.45
CA ASP A 67 3.95 16.02 10.22
C ASP A 67 3.53 16.77 11.49
N PRO A 68 4.46 17.47 12.16
CA PRO A 68 4.14 18.20 13.40
C PRO A 68 3.33 19.49 13.18
N GLU A 69 3.29 20.03 11.96
CA GLU A 69 2.51 21.24 11.66
C GLU A 69 1.03 20.92 11.43
N LEU A 70 0.76 19.78 10.76
CA LEU A 70 -0.60 19.31 10.50
C LEU A 70 -1.12 18.38 11.61
N ASP A 71 -0.23 17.93 12.49
CA ASP A 71 -0.53 16.91 13.51
C ASP A 71 -1.07 15.61 12.95
N LEU A 72 -0.50 15.19 11.78
CA LEU A 72 -0.90 14.00 11.05
C LEU A 72 0.21 12.94 11.06
N VAL A 73 -0.21 11.69 11.30
CA VAL A 73 0.60 10.50 11.08
C VAL A 73 0.20 9.90 9.73
N TYR A 74 1.18 9.75 8.83
CA TYR A 74 0.98 9.08 7.55
C TYR A 74 1.51 7.67 7.63
N TRP A 75 0.69 6.71 7.21
CA TRP A 75 1.06 5.30 7.31
C TRP A 75 0.58 4.52 6.08
N GLY A 76 1.41 3.59 5.62
CA GLY A 76 1.06 2.71 4.52
C GLY A 76 0.41 1.43 5.01
N THR A 77 -0.52 0.91 4.22
CA THR A 77 -1.17 -0.37 4.46
C THR A 77 -0.75 -1.40 3.42
N GLY A 78 -0.63 -2.64 3.84
CA GLY A 78 -0.30 -3.76 2.98
C GLY A 78 -1.49 -4.31 2.21
N ASN A 79 -1.21 -5.40 1.50
CA ASN A 79 -2.13 -6.08 0.61
C ASN A 79 -3.41 -6.60 1.31
N PRO A 80 -4.52 -6.75 0.57
CA PRO A 80 -5.70 -7.43 1.08
C PRO A 80 -5.51 -8.95 1.06
N GLY A 81 -6.07 -9.66 2.04
CA GLY A 81 -6.04 -11.12 2.15
C GLY A 81 -7.32 -11.81 1.65
N PRO A 82 -7.21 -12.96 0.99
CA PRO A 82 -5.99 -13.66 0.57
C PRO A 82 -5.27 -12.91 -0.57
N ASP A 83 -3.95 -13.00 -0.61
CA ASP A 83 -3.09 -12.15 -1.44
C ASP A 83 -3.41 -12.23 -2.93
N TYR A 84 -3.59 -13.45 -3.47
CA TYR A 84 -3.66 -13.69 -4.92
C TYR A 84 -5.06 -14.00 -5.44
N ASN A 85 -5.96 -14.55 -4.60
CA ASN A 85 -7.33 -14.84 -5.00
C ASN A 85 -8.30 -13.73 -4.58
N GLY A 86 -8.45 -12.71 -5.42
CA GLY A 86 -9.39 -11.62 -5.20
C GLY A 86 -10.86 -11.97 -5.38
N GLU A 87 -11.19 -13.12 -5.98
CA GLU A 87 -12.57 -13.52 -6.28
C GLU A 87 -13.41 -13.70 -5.00
N VAL A 88 -12.76 -14.08 -3.88
CA VAL A 88 -13.43 -14.27 -2.58
C VAL A 88 -13.65 -12.96 -1.81
N ARG A 89 -13.06 -11.85 -2.27
CA ARG A 89 -13.13 -10.52 -1.64
C ARG A 89 -13.40 -9.39 -2.64
N MET A 90 -14.36 -9.60 -3.54
CA MET A 90 -14.71 -8.62 -4.58
C MET A 90 -14.95 -7.21 -4.02
N GLY A 91 -14.58 -6.20 -4.80
CA GLY A 91 -14.61 -4.79 -4.46
C GLY A 91 -13.20 -4.20 -4.35
N ASP A 92 -13.09 -2.92 -4.04
CA ASP A 92 -11.79 -2.21 -3.98
C ASP A 92 -10.95 -2.58 -2.74
N ASN A 93 -11.56 -3.21 -1.73
CA ASN A 93 -10.92 -3.64 -0.48
C ASN A 93 -10.27 -2.49 0.32
N LEU A 94 -11.04 -1.44 0.60
CA LEU A 94 -10.57 -0.30 1.39
C LEU A 94 -10.27 -0.73 2.85
N TYR A 95 -9.15 -0.34 3.45
CA TYR A 95 -8.12 0.57 2.92
C TYR A 95 -6.80 -0.19 2.71
N ALA A 96 -6.85 -1.38 2.10
CA ALA A 96 -5.62 -2.07 1.70
C ALA A 96 -4.88 -1.27 0.62
N ASP A 97 -3.56 -1.44 0.53
CA ASP A 97 -2.67 -0.79 -0.43
C ASP A 97 -2.85 0.73 -0.51
N SER A 98 -2.95 1.36 0.64
CA SER A 98 -3.27 2.78 0.77
C SER A 98 -2.25 3.53 1.62
N ALA A 99 -2.15 4.84 1.37
CA ALA A 99 -1.67 5.79 2.36
C ALA A 99 -2.85 6.26 3.20
N LEU A 100 -2.68 6.23 4.52
CA LEU A 100 -3.62 6.79 5.48
C LEU A 100 -3.02 8.01 6.15
N ALA A 101 -3.80 9.09 6.31
CA ALA A 101 -3.46 10.21 7.16
C ALA A 101 -4.36 10.21 8.39
N LEU A 102 -3.77 10.01 9.55
CA LEU A 102 -4.47 9.90 10.82
C LEU A 102 -4.13 11.08 11.72
N ASN A 103 -5.12 11.63 12.40
CA ASN A 103 -4.88 12.57 13.48
C ASN A 103 -4.07 11.88 14.59
N SER A 104 -2.95 12.47 15.01
CA SER A 104 -2.03 11.83 15.93
C SER A 104 -2.60 11.64 17.34
N GLU A 105 -3.57 12.47 17.75
CA GLU A 105 -4.18 12.42 19.08
C GLU A 105 -5.31 11.39 19.18
N THR A 106 -6.11 11.28 18.10
CA THR A 106 -7.36 10.49 18.12
C THR A 106 -7.33 9.21 17.31
N GLY A 107 -6.37 9.09 16.38
CA GLY A 107 -6.34 8.01 15.39
C GLY A 107 -7.43 8.13 14.32
N GLU A 108 -8.20 9.24 14.31
CA GLU A 108 -9.23 9.47 13.30
C GLU A 108 -8.60 9.72 11.92
N MET A 109 -9.07 8.97 10.92
CA MET A 109 -8.60 9.11 9.54
C MET A 109 -9.15 10.41 8.94
N GLN A 110 -8.23 11.27 8.50
CA GLN A 110 -8.56 12.54 7.85
C GLN A 110 -8.74 12.35 6.34
N TRP A 111 -7.87 11.53 5.74
CA TRP A 111 -7.98 11.13 4.34
C TRP A 111 -7.22 9.82 4.10
N TYR A 112 -7.50 9.20 2.96
CA TYR A 112 -6.73 8.08 2.42
C TYR A 112 -6.54 8.22 0.91
N PHE A 113 -5.53 7.55 0.39
CA PHE A 113 -5.31 7.38 -1.05
C PHE A 113 -4.94 5.92 -1.34
N GLN A 114 -5.75 5.23 -2.12
CA GLN A 114 -5.52 3.82 -2.48
C GLN A 114 -4.72 3.72 -3.77
N PHE A 115 -3.50 3.16 -3.69
CA PHE A 115 -2.59 3.01 -4.84
C PHE A 115 -2.96 1.85 -5.76
N THR A 116 -3.42 0.74 -5.19
CA THR A 116 -3.74 -0.49 -5.94
C THR A 116 -5.10 -1.04 -5.49
N PRO A 117 -6.23 -0.49 -6.02
CA PRO A 117 -7.56 -1.03 -5.71
C PRO A 117 -7.69 -2.50 -6.12
N HIS A 118 -8.24 -3.33 -5.23
CA HIS A 118 -8.38 -4.77 -5.45
C HIS A 118 -7.06 -5.43 -5.84
N ASP A 119 -6.01 -5.19 -5.07
CA ASP A 119 -4.72 -5.81 -5.33
C ASP A 119 -4.81 -7.34 -5.24
N VAL A 120 -4.18 -8.02 -6.18
CA VAL A 120 -4.07 -9.48 -6.29
C VAL A 120 -2.62 -9.91 -6.63
N HIS A 121 -1.67 -9.03 -6.34
CA HIS A 121 -0.26 -9.23 -6.69
C HIS A 121 0.67 -9.08 -5.50
N ASP A 122 0.12 -8.84 -4.30
CA ASP A 122 0.89 -8.62 -3.07
C ASP A 122 1.78 -7.35 -3.19
N TRP A 123 1.18 -6.24 -3.65
CA TRP A 123 1.91 -4.98 -3.83
C TRP A 123 1.68 -3.98 -2.70
N ASP A 124 1.92 -4.41 -1.48
CA ASP A 124 1.85 -3.57 -0.29
C ASP A 124 2.24 -2.11 -0.52
N ALA A 125 1.40 -1.19 -0.09
CA ALA A 125 1.73 0.22 -0.04
C ALA A 125 2.35 0.59 1.32
N ILE A 126 3.52 0.03 1.64
CA ILE A 126 4.17 0.16 2.96
C ILE A 126 5.44 1.03 2.93
N GLN A 127 5.77 1.64 1.79
CA GLN A 127 6.96 2.46 1.69
C GLN A 127 6.87 3.64 2.65
N VAL A 128 8.01 4.02 3.25
CA VAL A 128 8.05 5.16 4.17
C VAL A 128 7.69 6.45 3.41
N PRO A 129 6.62 7.17 3.81
CA PRO A 129 6.21 8.41 3.17
C PRO A 129 7.29 9.49 3.27
N ILE A 130 7.65 10.11 2.15
CA ILE A 130 8.56 11.25 2.13
C ILE A 130 7.75 12.54 2.09
N LEU A 131 7.87 13.34 3.15
CA LEU A 131 7.20 14.62 3.28
C LEU A 131 8.15 15.75 2.85
N ALA A 132 7.69 16.66 1.99
CA ALA A 132 8.47 17.79 1.53
C ALA A 132 7.58 18.99 1.19
N ASP A 133 8.18 20.18 1.15
CA ASP A 133 7.58 21.39 0.59
C ASP A 133 8.33 21.67 -0.70
N ILE A 134 7.62 21.60 -1.83
CA ILE A 134 8.18 21.72 -3.17
C ILE A 134 7.26 22.55 -4.06
N ASP A 135 7.81 23.02 -5.17
CA ASP A 135 7.02 23.57 -6.25
C ASP A 135 6.46 22.44 -7.14
N VAL A 136 5.17 22.47 -7.38
CA VAL A 136 4.48 21.57 -8.31
C VAL A 136 3.80 22.44 -9.36
N GLU A 137 4.28 22.40 -10.60
CA GLU A 137 3.75 23.18 -11.73
C GLU A 137 3.71 24.70 -11.50
N GLY A 138 4.68 25.23 -10.74
CA GLY A 138 4.81 26.65 -10.44
C GLY A 138 4.10 27.10 -9.16
N GLU A 139 3.45 26.18 -8.44
CA GLU A 139 2.75 26.47 -7.19
C GLU A 139 3.43 25.77 -5.99
N PRO A 140 3.70 26.49 -4.88
CA PRO A 140 4.21 25.88 -3.66
C PRO A 140 3.20 24.88 -3.09
N ARG A 141 3.64 23.65 -2.85
CA ARG A 141 2.79 22.58 -2.31
C ARG A 141 3.48 21.84 -1.16
N ARG A 142 2.68 21.47 -0.17
CA ARG A 142 3.05 20.50 0.86
C ARG A 142 2.75 19.11 0.32
N VAL A 143 3.78 18.33 0.06
CA VAL A 143 3.58 17.05 -0.64
C VAL A 143 4.01 15.85 0.19
N MET A 144 3.41 14.73 -0.14
CA MET A 144 3.86 13.39 0.18
C MET A 144 4.29 12.69 -1.11
N MET A 145 5.54 12.26 -1.17
CA MET A 145 6.10 11.52 -2.30
C MET A 145 6.13 10.03 -2.00
N TRP A 146 5.68 9.21 -2.97
CA TRP A 146 5.53 7.78 -2.79
C TRP A 146 5.87 7.01 -4.07
N ALA A 147 6.96 6.26 -4.06
CA ALA A 147 7.20 5.25 -5.08
C ALA A 147 6.61 3.92 -4.60
N ASN A 148 5.60 3.40 -5.31
CA ASN A 148 4.82 2.25 -4.85
C ASN A 148 5.29 0.93 -5.49
N ARG A 149 5.06 -0.20 -4.81
CA ARG A 149 5.39 -1.55 -5.32
C ARG A 149 4.75 -1.84 -6.67
N ASN A 150 3.62 -1.21 -6.97
CA ASN A 150 2.88 -1.38 -8.23
C ASN A 150 3.56 -0.80 -9.49
N GLY A 151 4.71 -0.14 -9.34
CA GLY A 151 5.51 0.41 -10.44
C GLY A 151 5.28 1.89 -10.72
N PHE A 152 4.35 2.53 -10.04
CA PHE A 152 4.06 3.96 -10.19
C PHE A 152 4.61 4.76 -9.01
N TYR A 153 5.11 5.95 -9.34
CA TYR A 153 5.41 7.03 -8.42
C TYR A 153 4.22 7.96 -8.32
N TYR A 154 3.95 8.46 -7.11
CA TYR A 154 2.87 9.39 -6.80
C TYR A 154 3.39 10.58 -6.01
N THR A 155 2.84 11.77 -6.32
CA THR A 155 2.91 12.95 -5.46
C THR A 155 1.50 13.30 -5.06
N LEU A 156 1.24 13.33 -3.76
CA LEU A 156 -0.04 13.72 -3.19
C LEU A 156 0.13 15.01 -2.39
N ASP A 157 -0.90 15.84 -2.35
CA ASP A 157 -1.00 16.89 -1.35
C ASP A 157 -1.13 16.24 0.03
N ARG A 158 -0.20 16.53 0.96
CA ARG A 158 -0.16 15.83 2.24
C ARG A 158 -1.21 16.30 3.25
N GLU A 159 -1.85 17.44 3.00
CA GLU A 159 -2.94 17.97 3.82
C GLU A 159 -4.28 17.33 3.47
N THR A 160 -4.52 17.08 2.18
CA THR A 160 -5.83 16.67 1.67
C THR A 160 -5.88 15.26 1.07
N GLY A 161 -4.73 14.69 0.71
CA GLY A 161 -4.65 13.45 -0.06
C GLY A 161 -4.89 13.62 -1.57
N GLU A 162 -5.04 14.86 -2.06
CA GLU A 162 -5.25 15.15 -3.48
C GLU A 162 -4.08 14.61 -4.33
N PHE A 163 -4.42 13.88 -5.39
CA PHE A 163 -3.45 13.42 -6.37
C PHE A 163 -2.95 14.59 -7.23
N LEU A 164 -1.65 14.81 -7.23
CA LEU A 164 -1.01 15.90 -7.98
C LEU A 164 -0.27 15.41 -9.21
N VAL A 165 0.59 14.39 -9.04
CA VAL A 165 1.42 13.84 -10.12
C VAL A 165 1.56 12.33 -9.93
N GLY A 166 1.53 11.59 -11.05
CA GLY A 166 1.85 10.16 -11.08
C GLY A 166 2.54 9.76 -12.35
N LYS A 167 3.55 8.90 -12.24
CA LYS A 167 4.32 8.37 -13.39
C LYS A 167 4.84 6.96 -13.12
N GLU A 168 5.00 6.18 -14.17
CA GLU A 168 5.78 4.95 -14.08
C GLU A 168 7.24 5.30 -13.73
N PHE A 169 7.80 4.61 -12.74
CA PHE A 169 9.22 4.72 -12.42
C PHE A 169 9.96 3.39 -12.64
N ALA A 170 9.23 2.29 -12.82
CA ALA A 170 9.75 0.97 -13.14
C ALA A 170 8.85 0.30 -14.17
N ARG A 171 9.37 -0.77 -14.81
CA ARG A 171 8.59 -1.55 -15.76
C ARG A 171 7.33 -2.11 -15.09
N GLN A 172 6.18 -1.90 -15.71
CA GLN A 172 4.92 -2.50 -15.32
C GLN A 172 4.15 -2.96 -16.58
N THR A 173 3.35 -4.01 -16.44
CA THR A 173 2.54 -4.56 -17.54
C THR A 173 1.06 -4.63 -17.23
N TRP A 174 0.66 -4.38 -15.98
CA TRP A 174 -0.67 -4.62 -15.45
C TRP A 174 -1.66 -3.48 -15.66
N ALA A 175 -1.16 -2.25 -15.89
CA ALA A 175 -1.99 -1.07 -16.07
C ALA A 175 -1.65 -0.33 -17.38
N GLU A 176 -2.64 0.38 -17.93
CA GLU A 176 -2.48 1.28 -19.08
C GLU A 176 -1.88 2.63 -18.68
N GLY A 177 -1.93 2.95 -17.38
CA GLY A 177 -1.50 4.20 -16.78
C GLY A 177 -2.39 4.53 -15.59
N LEU A 178 -2.36 5.81 -15.18
CA LEU A 178 -3.20 6.36 -14.11
C LEU A 178 -4.28 7.26 -14.74
N ASP A 179 -5.47 7.26 -14.14
CA ASP A 179 -6.50 8.24 -14.49
C ASP A 179 -6.22 9.62 -13.88
N THR A 180 -7.12 10.57 -14.08
CA THR A 180 -6.99 11.95 -13.57
C THR A 180 -6.98 12.06 -12.05
N ASN A 181 -7.38 11.01 -11.33
CA ASN A 181 -7.38 10.93 -9.87
C ASN A 181 -6.23 10.06 -9.35
N GLY A 182 -5.34 9.61 -10.23
CA GLY A 182 -4.23 8.74 -9.87
C GLY A 182 -4.60 7.26 -9.69
N ARG A 183 -5.83 6.87 -10.02
CA ARG A 183 -6.25 5.46 -9.96
C ARG A 183 -5.68 4.70 -11.16
N PRO A 184 -5.04 3.54 -10.95
CA PRO A 184 -4.56 2.73 -12.08
C PRO A 184 -5.68 2.18 -12.96
N ILE A 185 -5.51 2.30 -14.27
CA ILE A 185 -6.40 1.73 -15.29
C ILE A 185 -5.89 0.33 -15.63
N ARG A 186 -6.48 -0.68 -15.01
CA ARG A 186 -6.03 -2.07 -15.14
C ARG A 186 -6.19 -2.58 -16.58
N ARG A 187 -5.17 -3.25 -17.11
CA ARG A 187 -5.25 -3.94 -18.40
C ARG A 187 -6.05 -5.23 -18.27
N PRO A 188 -6.90 -5.57 -19.25
CA PRO A 188 -7.56 -6.88 -19.30
C PRO A 188 -6.53 -8.03 -19.33
N GLY A 189 -6.84 -9.14 -18.66
CA GLY A 189 -6.01 -10.36 -18.67
C GLY A 189 -4.79 -10.32 -17.76
N MET A 190 -4.65 -9.31 -16.90
CA MET A 190 -3.52 -9.18 -15.96
C MET A 190 -3.84 -9.65 -14.53
N LEU A 191 -5.00 -10.26 -14.32
CA LEU A 191 -5.32 -10.91 -13.05
C LEU A 191 -4.62 -12.28 -12.96
N PRO A 192 -4.23 -12.73 -11.77
CA PRO A 192 -3.77 -14.09 -11.54
C PRO A 192 -4.78 -15.12 -12.06
N SER A 193 -4.30 -16.25 -12.55
CA SER A 193 -5.13 -17.33 -13.07
C SER A 193 -4.67 -18.70 -12.55
N ALA A 194 -5.47 -19.74 -12.75
CA ALA A 194 -5.06 -21.10 -12.36
C ALA A 194 -3.87 -21.61 -13.20
N GLU A 195 -3.75 -21.17 -14.46
CA GLU A 195 -2.67 -21.51 -15.37
C GLU A 195 -1.42 -20.66 -15.18
N GLY A 196 -1.52 -19.55 -14.44
CA GLY A 196 -0.49 -18.55 -14.27
C GLY A 196 -0.64 -17.38 -15.24
N THR A 197 -0.42 -16.17 -14.73
CA THR A 197 -0.42 -14.93 -15.52
C THR A 197 0.88 -14.21 -15.29
N LEU A 198 1.65 -13.98 -16.38
CA LEU A 198 2.93 -13.27 -16.32
C LEU A 198 2.69 -11.77 -16.19
N VAL A 199 3.14 -11.19 -15.07
CA VAL A 199 2.96 -9.77 -14.73
C VAL A 199 4.27 -9.15 -14.25
N SER A 200 4.49 -7.91 -14.59
CA SER A 200 5.50 -7.02 -14.01
C SER A 200 4.79 -5.84 -13.33
N PRO A 201 5.20 -5.45 -12.11
CA PRO A 201 6.27 -6.01 -11.28
C PRO A 201 5.96 -7.40 -10.73
N MET A 202 7.01 -8.12 -10.31
CA MET A 202 6.86 -9.35 -9.51
C MET A 202 6.21 -9.05 -8.14
N ALA A 203 5.87 -10.05 -7.33
CA ALA A 203 5.26 -9.86 -6.00
C ALA A 203 6.11 -8.99 -5.06
N GLY A 204 7.43 -9.08 -5.12
CA GLY A 204 8.32 -8.16 -4.38
C GLY A 204 8.21 -6.69 -4.79
N GLY A 205 7.52 -6.40 -5.88
CA GLY A 205 7.23 -5.05 -6.38
C GLY A 205 8.37 -4.38 -7.14
N ALA A 206 8.08 -3.21 -7.68
CA ALA A 206 9.06 -2.32 -8.33
C ALA A 206 9.98 -1.61 -7.31
N THR A 207 9.60 -1.57 -6.07
CA THR A 207 10.35 -1.19 -4.86
C THR A 207 9.76 -1.96 -3.69
N ASN A 208 10.34 -1.85 -2.49
CA ASN A 208 9.79 -2.53 -1.32
C ASN A 208 10.03 -1.69 -0.05
N TRP A 209 10.35 -2.30 1.08
CA TRP A 209 10.55 -1.67 2.39
C TRP A 209 11.82 -0.82 2.52
N TRP A 210 12.73 -0.86 1.55
CA TRP A 210 13.93 0.00 1.58
C TRP A 210 13.52 1.47 1.51
N SER A 211 13.95 2.24 2.51
CA SER A 211 13.59 3.65 2.61
C SER A 211 14.09 4.44 1.40
N PRO A 212 13.21 5.21 0.74
CA PRO A 212 13.64 6.21 -0.22
C PRO A 212 14.34 7.37 0.48
N ALA A 213 15.01 8.23 -0.27
CA ALA A 213 15.64 9.42 0.25
C ALA A 213 15.38 10.63 -0.66
N TYR A 214 15.02 11.76 -0.06
CA TYR A 214 14.85 13.02 -0.77
C TYR A 214 15.95 14.02 -0.40
N SER A 215 16.51 14.66 -1.40
CA SER A 215 17.51 15.72 -1.22
C SER A 215 16.90 17.07 -1.56
N PRO A 216 16.61 17.94 -0.58
CA PRO A 216 16.08 19.29 -0.84
C PRO A 216 17.10 20.20 -1.57
N ARG A 217 18.39 19.87 -1.50
CA ARG A 217 19.45 20.60 -2.21
C ARG A 217 19.42 20.40 -3.72
N THR A 218 19.02 19.22 -4.17
CA THR A 218 19.01 18.84 -5.60
C THR A 218 17.60 18.73 -6.16
N GLY A 219 16.57 18.66 -5.30
CA GLY A 219 15.19 18.41 -5.68
C GLY A 219 14.94 16.96 -6.15
N LEU A 220 15.86 16.03 -5.84
CA LEU A 220 15.78 14.65 -6.32
C LEU A 220 15.31 13.70 -5.24
N LEU A 221 14.38 12.82 -5.59
CA LEU A 221 14.01 11.64 -4.83
C LEU A 221 14.79 10.44 -5.36
N TYR A 222 15.38 9.66 -4.46
CA TYR A 222 16.13 8.44 -4.76
C TYR A 222 15.36 7.23 -4.27
N VAL A 223 15.14 6.28 -5.15
CA VAL A 223 14.36 5.06 -4.88
C VAL A 223 15.16 3.83 -5.29
N ASN A 224 15.20 2.80 -4.45
CA ASN A 224 15.66 1.48 -4.84
C ASN A 224 14.60 0.86 -5.74
N ALA A 225 14.89 0.72 -7.03
CA ALA A 225 13.96 0.23 -8.04
C ALA A 225 14.37 -1.13 -8.57
N PHE A 226 13.36 -1.96 -8.85
CA PHE A 226 13.52 -3.28 -9.45
C PHE A 226 12.65 -3.39 -10.68
N ASP A 227 13.22 -3.92 -11.76
CA ASP A 227 12.45 -4.42 -12.90
C ASP A 227 12.50 -5.95 -12.85
N GLY A 228 11.35 -6.57 -12.72
CA GLY A 228 11.20 -8.02 -12.66
C GLY A 228 9.76 -8.41 -12.96
N GLU A 229 9.57 -9.68 -13.30
CA GLU A 229 8.25 -10.23 -13.58
C GLU A 229 8.09 -11.60 -12.89
N ALA A 230 6.85 -11.99 -12.62
CA ALA A 230 6.50 -13.30 -12.10
C ALA A 230 5.21 -13.80 -12.72
N GLU A 231 5.05 -15.12 -12.76
CA GLU A 231 3.76 -15.75 -13.00
C GLU A 231 2.99 -15.80 -11.70
N PHE A 232 1.76 -15.30 -11.73
CA PHE A 232 0.85 -15.24 -10.59
C PHE A 232 -0.26 -16.25 -10.74
N PHE A 233 -0.46 -17.09 -9.72
CA PHE A 233 -1.44 -18.18 -9.70
C PHE A 233 -2.48 -17.98 -8.62
N ILE A 234 -3.73 -18.31 -8.93
CA ILE A 234 -4.79 -18.45 -7.92
C ILE A 234 -5.02 -19.91 -7.55
N ARG A 235 -5.48 -20.10 -6.32
CA ARG A 235 -5.99 -21.38 -5.81
C ARG A 235 -7.19 -21.11 -4.92
N ASP A 236 -8.12 -22.05 -4.94
CA ASP A 236 -9.15 -22.11 -3.91
C ASP A 236 -8.51 -22.51 -2.58
N GLU A 237 -8.74 -21.70 -1.58
CA GLU A 237 -8.21 -21.90 -0.25
C GLU A 237 -9.26 -21.50 0.79
N ASN A 238 -9.49 -22.35 1.78
CA ASN A 238 -10.33 -22.01 2.92
C ASN A 238 -9.47 -21.42 4.02
N TYR A 239 -9.96 -20.36 4.64
CA TYR A 239 -9.30 -19.79 5.82
C TYR A 239 -9.27 -20.82 6.97
N ASP A 240 -8.10 -21.03 7.54
CA ASP A 240 -7.86 -21.79 8.76
C ASP A 240 -7.01 -20.95 9.71
N GLU A 241 -7.53 -20.68 10.91
CA GLU A 241 -6.91 -19.77 11.87
C GLU A 241 -5.49 -20.23 12.25
N GLY A 242 -4.54 -19.29 12.15
CA GLY A 242 -3.14 -19.55 12.41
C GLY A 242 -2.35 -20.17 11.25
N SER A 243 -3.01 -20.48 10.15
CA SER A 243 -2.37 -20.95 8.91
C SER A 243 -2.22 -19.82 7.90
N ARG A 244 -1.31 -19.98 6.94
CA ARG A 244 -1.21 -19.03 5.83
C ARG A 244 -2.47 -19.09 4.98
N PHE A 245 -2.92 -17.93 4.55
CA PHE A 245 -4.11 -17.73 3.74
C PHE A 245 -3.79 -16.78 2.60
N THR A 246 -3.18 -17.30 1.53
CA THR A 246 -2.70 -16.50 0.39
C THR A 246 -3.55 -16.65 -0.86
N GLY A 247 -4.34 -17.71 -0.96
CA GLY A 247 -5.20 -17.96 -2.12
C GLY A 247 -4.45 -18.16 -3.43
N GLY A 248 -3.18 -18.56 -3.36
CA GLY A 248 -2.34 -18.72 -4.55
C GLY A 248 -0.85 -18.62 -4.29
N GLY A 249 -0.13 -18.06 -5.24
CA GLY A 249 1.31 -17.88 -5.15
C GLY A 249 1.95 -17.34 -6.42
N THR A 250 3.27 -17.27 -6.42
CA THR A 250 4.04 -16.78 -7.56
C THR A 250 5.16 -17.73 -7.95
N GLN A 251 5.51 -17.73 -9.22
CA GLN A 251 6.68 -18.40 -9.75
C GLN A 251 7.50 -17.42 -10.59
N THR A 252 8.79 -17.38 -10.33
CA THR A 252 9.73 -16.60 -11.15
C THR A 252 10.07 -17.37 -12.41
N PRO A 253 9.86 -16.79 -13.61
CA PRO A 253 10.30 -17.41 -14.86
C PRO A 253 11.83 -17.57 -14.89
N LEU A 254 12.31 -18.65 -15.48
CA LEU A 254 13.74 -18.87 -15.73
C LEU A 254 14.04 -18.65 -17.21
N PRO A 255 15.21 -18.10 -17.59
CA PRO A 255 16.31 -17.65 -16.73
C PRO A 255 16.04 -16.29 -16.07
N ILE A 256 16.68 -16.05 -14.91
CA ILE A 256 16.56 -14.81 -14.09
C ILE A 256 17.22 -13.58 -14.78
N GLU A 257 17.58 -13.67 -16.05
CA GLU A 257 18.30 -12.61 -16.78
C GLU A 257 17.50 -11.30 -16.99
N SER A 258 16.18 -11.31 -16.66
CA SER A 258 15.29 -10.15 -16.76
C SER A 258 15.24 -9.26 -15.51
N TYR A 259 15.96 -9.62 -14.44
CA TYR A 259 15.95 -8.83 -13.22
C TYR A 259 17.04 -7.77 -13.23
N THR A 260 16.64 -6.52 -13.09
CA THR A 260 17.56 -5.41 -12.90
C THR A 260 17.20 -4.65 -11.64
N SER A 261 18.22 -4.14 -10.94
CA SER A 261 18.06 -3.22 -9.83
C SER A 261 18.80 -1.92 -10.14
N ALA A 262 18.22 -0.80 -9.72
CA ALA A 262 18.79 0.51 -9.93
C ALA A 262 18.40 1.45 -8.78
N ILE A 263 19.15 2.54 -8.61
CA ILE A 263 18.68 3.72 -7.91
C ILE A 263 18.11 4.68 -8.96
N ARG A 264 16.85 4.99 -8.86
CA ARG A 264 16.12 5.90 -9.74
C ARG A 264 15.67 7.15 -9.01
#